data_c574b7bca46adc557ca3aa8367bb1381
#
_entry.id   c574b7bca46adc557ca3aa8367bb1381
#
_cell.length_a   1.000
_cell.length_b   1.000
_cell.length_c   1.000
_cell.angle_alpha   90.00
_cell.angle_beta   90.00
_cell.angle_gamma   90.00
#
_symmetry.space_group_name_H-M   'P 1'
#
loop_
_entity.id
_entity.type
_entity.pdbx_description
1 polymer ?
#
loop_
_entity_poly.entity_id
_entity_poly.type
_entity_poly.pdbx_seq_one_letter_code
_entity_poly.pdbx_strand_id
1 'polypeptide(L)' 'TRAKLNAIDAGIAAQTIQLAAYTRDLGCCIFLSFDPRKIREVLGIPENLEPLLVLALGFQKEVRRVETVGLTAP' A
#
# COMPACT_ATOMS: atom_id res chain seq x y z
N THR A 1 -6.83 -19.14 10.07
CA THR A 1 -8.02 -18.41 10.47
C THR A 1 -8.38 -17.34 9.46
N ARG A 2 -9.59 -16.83 9.58
CA ARG A 2 -10.08 -15.84 8.63
C ARG A 2 -9.24 -14.56 8.64
N ALA A 3 -8.88 -14.09 9.82
CA ALA A 3 -8.08 -12.87 9.92
C ALA A 3 -6.73 -13.01 9.21
N LYS A 4 -6.13 -14.17 9.35
CA LYS A 4 -4.84 -14.42 8.71
C LYS A 4 -5.00 -14.49 7.20
N LEU A 5 -6.04 -15.15 6.73
CA LEU A 5 -6.29 -15.26 5.30
C LEU A 5 -6.60 -13.90 4.70
N ASN A 6 -7.36 -13.07 5.42
CA ASN A 6 -7.68 -11.73 4.94
C ASN A 6 -6.40 -10.88 4.81
N ALA A 7 -5.49 -11.02 5.77
CA ALA A 7 -4.25 -10.26 5.71
C ALA A 7 -3.40 -10.70 4.51
N ILE A 8 -3.37 -11.99 4.24
CA ILE A 8 -2.62 -12.52 3.10
C ILE A 8 -3.24 -12.01 1.79
N ASP A 9 -4.56 -12.06 1.71
CA ASP A 9 -5.25 -11.59 0.51
C ASP A 9 -5.01 -10.09 0.28
N ALA A 10 -5.01 -9.30 1.35
CA ALA A 10 -4.74 -7.88 1.23
C ALA A 10 -3.32 -7.63 0.70
N GLY A 11 -2.36 -8.41 1.17
CA GLY A 11 -0.99 -8.29 0.70
C GLY A 11 -0.85 -8.60 -0.77
N ILE A 12 -1.54 -9.66 -1.23
CA ILE A 12 -1.52 -10.05 -2.62
C ILE A 12 -2.14 -8.94 -3.48
N ALA A 13 -3.27 -8.41 -3.04
CA ALA A 13 -3.95 -7.35 -3.77
C ALA A 13 -3.07 -6.09 -3.83
N ALA A 14 -2.40 -5.76 -2.74
CA ALA A 14 -1.53 -4.59 -2.68
C ALA A 14 -0.39 -4.71 -3.68
N GLN A 15 0.21 -5.89 -3.78
CA GLN A 15 1.32 -6.10 -4.70
C GLN A 15 0.83 -6.00 -6.15
N THR A 16 -0.34 -6.52 -6.43
CA THR A 16 -0.92 -6.43 -7.77
C THR A 16 -1.16 -4.98 -8.16
N ILE A 17 -1.70 -4.19 -7.23
CA ILE A 17 -1.95 -2.78 -7.47
C ILE A 17 -0.62 -2.04 -7.68
N GLN A 18 0.39 -2.39 -6.90
CA GLN A 18 1.68 -1.75 -7.01
C GLN A 18 2.32 -2.00 -8.38
N LEU A 19 2.24 -3.22 -8.85
CA LEU A 19 2.77 -3.57 -10.17
C LEU A 19 2.00 -2.86 -11.28
N ALA A 20 0.68 -2.80 -11.15
CA ALA A 20 -0.14 -2.11 -12.13
C ALA A 20 0.18 -0.61 -12.16
N ALA A 21 0.41 -0.03 -10.99
CA ALA A 21 0.77 1.38 -10.89
C ALA A 21 2.10 1.64 -11.58
N TYR A 22 3.06 0.74 -11.37
CA TYR A 22 4.38 0.86 -11.97
C TYR A 22 4.27 0.91 -13.50
N THR A 23 3.44 0.07 -14.08
CA THR A 23 3.28 0.04 -15.53
C THR A 23 2.62 1.30 -16.08
N ARG A 24 2.04 2.11 -15.21
CA ARG A 24 1.40 3.37 -15.60
C ARG A 24 2.19 4.59 -15.12
N ASP A 25 3.43 4.36 -14.73
CA ASP A 25 4.32 5.43 -14.25
C ASP A 25 3.78 6.13 -13.01
N LEU A 26 3.06 5.39 -12.19
CA LEU A 26 2.58 5.93 -10.93
C LEU A 26 3.45 5.42 -9.79
N GLY A 27 3.71 6.29 -8.85
CA GLY A 27 4.38 5.89 -7.64
C GLY A 27 3.39 5.26 -6.70
N CYS A 28 3.81 4.27 -5.96
CA CYS A 28 2.95 3.58 -5.01
C CYS A 28 3.74 3.31 -3.73
N CYS A 29 3.15 3.68 -2.62
CA CYS A 29 3.76 3.45 -1.34
C CYS A 29 2.79 2.67 -0.48
N ILE A 30 3.28 1.63 0.17
CA ILE A 30 2.46 0.80 1.04
C ILE A 30 2.76 1.15 2.48
N PHE A 31 1.72 1.45 3.24
CA PHE A 31 1.87 1.78 4.65
C PHE A 31 1.18 0.72 5.48
N LEU A 32 1.90 0.18 6.44
CA LEU A 32 1.33 -0.78 7.38
C LEU A 32 1.22 -0.16 8.76
N SER A 33 2.00 0.86 9.02
CA SER A 33 1.99 1.54 10.29
C SER A 33 1.10 2.78 10.20
N PHE A 34 -0.08 2.71 10.71
CA PHE A 34 -0.99 3.83 10.73
C PHE A 34 -1.97 3.64 11.88
N ASP A 35 -2.63 4.70 12.28
CA ASP A 35 -3.63 4.63 13.34
C ASP A 35 -4.98 4.27 12.71
N PRO A 36 -5.49 3.08 12.95
CA PRO A 36 -6.75 2.66 12.34
C PRO A 36 -7.92 3.59 12.64
N ARG A 37 -7.93 4.20 13.82
CA ARG A 37 -9.01 5.09 14.17
C ARG A 37 -9.02 6.34 13.33
N LYS A 38 -7.84 6.91 13.10
CA LYS A 38 -7.73 8.10 12.29
C LYS A 38 -8.08 7.81 10.83
N ILE A 39 -7.65 6.67 10.34
CA ILE A 39 -7.97 6.28 8.97
C ILE A 39 -9.48 6.11 8.81
N ARG A 40 -10.13 5.50 9.80
CA ARG A 40 -11.58 5.35 9.75
C ARG A 40 -12.29 6.70 9.72
N GLU A 41 -11.81 7.63 10.52
CA GLU A 41 -12.41 8.95 10.54
C GLU A 41 -12.25 9.68 9.23
N VAL A 42 -11.05 9.70 8.70
CA VAL A 42 -10.74 10.44 7.48
C VAL A 42 -11.48 9.87 6.27
N LEU A 43 -11.55 8.55 6.18
CA LEU A 43 -12.17 7.91 5.02
C LEU A 43 -13.61 7.45 5.23
N GLY A 44 -14.14 7.67 6.41
CA GLY A 44 -15.53 7.27 6.70
C GLY A 44 -15.73 5.77 6.69
N ILE A 45 -14.76 5.01 7.16
CA ILE A 45 -14.86 3.56 7.15
C ILE A 45 -15.72 3.08 8.32
N PRO A 46 -16.72 2.23 8.06
CA PRO A 46 -17.56 1.70 9.16
C PRO A 46 -16.76 0.84 10.11
N GLU A 47 -17.25 0.74 11.35
CA GLU A 47 -16.54 -0.03 12.36
C GLU A 47 -16.43 -1.51 12.07
N ASN A 48 -17.33 -2.04 11.29
CA ASN A 48 -17.29 -3.47 10.97
C ASN A 48 -16.23 -3.81 9.93
N LEU A 49 -15.54 -2.80 9.40
CA LEU A 49 -14.45 -3.03 8.47
C LEU A 49 -13.15 -2.58 9.11
N GLU A 50 -12.12 -3.38 8.95
CA GLU A 50 -10.84 -3.07 9.54
C GLU A 50 -9.82 -2.74 8.44
N PRO A 51 -9.23 -1.55 8.45
CA PRO A 51 -8.18 -1.24 7.48
C PRO A 51 -6.93 -2.05 7.81
N LEU A 52 -6.43 -2.77 6.84
CA LEU A 52 -5.25 -3.62 7.01
C LEU A 52 -3.98 -2.97 6.52
N LEU A 53 -4.09 -2.19 5.46
CA LEU A 53 -2.95 -1.46 4.93
C LEU A 53 -3.46 -0.30 4.10
N VAL A 54 -2.57 0.62 3.81
CA VAL A 54 -2.90 1.80 3.03
C VAL A 54 -1.94 1.90 1.86
N LEU A 55 -2.48 2.18 0.69
CA LEU A 55 -1.66 2.41 -0.49
C LEU A 55 -1.80 3.85 -0.90
N ALA A 56 -0.68 4.53 -1.07
CA ALA A 56 -0.68 5.89 -1.57
C ALA A 56 -0.19 5.87 -3.01
N LEU A 57 -1.01 6.36 -3.91
CA LEU A 57 -0.68 6.38 -5.33
C LEU A 57 -0.58 7.83 -5.81
N GLY A 58 0.34 8.08 -6.70
CA GLY A 58 0.47 9.43 -7.25
C GLY A 58 1.49 9.48 -8.36
N PHE A 59 1.48 10.57 -9.10
CA PHE A 59 2.47 10.75 -10.14
C PHE A 59 3.80 11.14 -9.52
N GLN A 60 4.85 10.55 -10.03
CA GLN A 60 6.17 10.87 -9.51
C GLN A 60 6.62 12.21 -10.03
N LYS A 61 7.13 13.01 -9.13
CA LYS A 61 7.64 14.31 -9.51
C LYS A 61 8.94 14.17 -10.27
N GLU A 62 9.72 13.17 -9.94
CA GLU A 62 10.98 12.91 -10.60
C GLU A 62 11.06 11.46 -10.95
N VAL A 63 11.70 11.17 -12.07
CA VAL A 63 11.87 9.80 -12.46
C VAL A 63 12.90 9.21 -11.52
N ARG A 64 12.46 8.31 -10.67
CA ARG A 64 13.38 7.62 -9.82
C ARG A 64 14.03 6.56 -10.60
N ARG A 65 15.34 6.52 -10.57
CA ARG A 65 15.99 5.39 -11.06
C ARG A 65 15.66 4.28 -10.19
N VAL A 66 15.59 3.17 -10.74
CA VAL A 66 15.45 1.96 -10.02
C VAL A 66 16.76 1.77 -9.40
N GLU A 67 17.16 2.64 -8.64
CA GLU A 67 18.31 2.52 -8.02
C GLU A 67 18.13 1.41 -7.27
N THR A 68 18.66 0.72 -7.46
CA THR A 68 18.97 -0.25 -6.77
C THR A 68 19.32 0.07 -5.41
N VAL A 69 19.08 1.23 -5.00
CA VAL A 69 19.34 1.51 -3.69
C VAL A 69 18.81 0.50 -2.78
N GLY A 70 17.63 0.14 -2.99
CA GLY A 70 17.05 -0.84 -2.15
C GLY A 70 17.73 -2.15 -2.30
N LEU A 71 18.30 -2.38 -3.43
CA LEU A 71 18.91 -3.63 -3.68
C LEU A 71 20.31 -3.65 -3.20
N THR A 72 20.92 -2.52 -3.25
CA THR A 72 22.28 -2.50 -2.86
C THR A 72 22.38 -2.17 -1.45
N ALA A 73 21.35 -1.72 -0.88
CA ALA A 73 21.43 -1.45 0.49
C ALA A 73 21.77 -2.75 1.07
N PRO A 74 22.86 -2.95 1.39
CA PRO A 74 23.25 -4.21 1.96
C PRO A 74 22.68 -4.37 3.31
#